data_f1fac324afcf4fe2459f35a4a18c6b5a
#
_entry.id   f1fac324afcf4fe2459f35a4a18c6b5a
#
_cell.length_a   1.000
_cell.length_b   1.000
_cell.length_c   1.000
_cell.angle_alpha   90.00
_cell.angle_beta   90.00
_cell.angle_gamma   90.00
#
_symmetry.space_group_name_H-M   'P 1'
#
loop_
_entity.id
_entity.type
_entity.pdbx_description
1 polymer ?
#
loop_
_entity_poly.entity_id
_entity_poly.type
_entity_poly.pdbx_seq_one_letter_code
_entity_poly.pdbx_strand_id
1 'polypeptide(L)'
;MPWGKVMWLRSFVAAALLQVCLAGSAYAAGPFGSVNVGNWIGGAFSNDQTGAFSHCAATTPYANGVILVVSQNSNGTWSLAFANPNYHFNKGESAAIDVTFDGQEQARLYATAYQSNMLTAVMPLNVVRTFQKASLMVATAGRAVLNFDLTSTGPVIAALANCVTKVKADGLDKAGDFTKGAAKPATTADKQPPASPDKSARAVSISGTGFVVSPSGHVVTNNHVIDGCVGDIKGNLAGEATMVLRVVSSDATNDLALLQAPTTATFKDFAKIRDRSMRAGDAVVAIGFPLHGMLTSDLTVTTGIVSSLSGIRNHTGRLQISAAIQAGNSGGPLFDMSGQVAGVVVSKLNALRMIKETGQLTENINFAIKTGALRDFLDNSVVPYQTAEPKGELKTPEIAGNARAYTMLVSCKGTEEADAKK
;
A
#
# COMPACT_ATOMS: atom_id res chain seq x y z
N MET A 1 -71.78 32.37 34.04
CA MET A 1 -71.55 33.29 35.16
C MET A 1 -71.51 32.50 36.44
N PRO A 2 -70.70 32.73 37.46
CA PRO A 2 -69.49 33.56 37.58
C PRO A 2 -68.29 32.77 38.11
N TRP A 3 -67.11 33.20 37.84
CA TRP A 3 -66.05 33.81 38.60
C TRP A 3 -65.64 33.13 39.93
N GLY A 4 -64.32 32.81 40.03
CA GLY A 4 -63.67 32.55 41.34
C GLY A 4 -62.22 32.16 41.23
N LYS A 5 -61.36 33.16 41.13
CA LYS A 5 -60.06 33.43 41.77
C LYS A 5 -59.08 32.32 42.09
N VAL A 6 -57.95 32.47 41.47
CA VAL A 6 -56.52 32.32 41.85
C VAL A 6 -56.25 32.14 43.35
N MET A 7 -55.42 31.12 43.69
CA MET A 7 -54.53 31.17 44.80
C MET A 7 -53.29 30.30 44.58
N TRP A 8 -52.13 30.95 44.71
CA TRP A 8 -50.79 30.35 44.62
C TRP A 8 -50.54 29.45 45.82
N LEU A 9 -50.06 28.24 45.58
CA LEU A 9 -49.32 27.52 46.62
C LEU A 9 -48.05 26.91 45.97
N ARG A 10 -46.93 27.38 46.47
CA ARG A 10 -45.61 26.78 46.21
C ARG A 10 -45.57 25.45 46.95
N SER A 11 -45.26 24.36 46.21
CA SER A 11 -44.85 23.11 46.82
C SER A 11 -43.63 22.56 46.09
N PHE A 12 -42.59 22.40 46.85
CA PHE A 12 -41.32 21.77 46.48
C PHE A 12 -41.60 20.37 45.99
N VAL A 13 -41.28 20.03 44.75
CA VAL A 13 -41.16 18.68 44.26
C VAL A 13 -39.69 18.37 44.04
N ALA A 14 -39.18 17.52 44.89
CA ALA A 14 -37.86 16.94 44.81
C ALA A 14 -37.67 16.23 43.46
N ALA A 15 -36.74 16.71 42.66
CA ALA A 15 -36.30 16.04 41.43
C ALA A 15 -35.53 14.79 41.82
N ALA A 16 -36.16 13.65 41.74
CA ALA A 16 -35.47 12.35 41.72
C ALA A 16 -34.75 12.24 40.41
N LEU A 17 -33.45 12.44 40.40
CA LEU A 17 -32.54 12.11 39.31
C LEU A 17 -32.56 10.59 39.09
N LEU A 18 -33.33 10.17 38.12
CA LEU A 18 -33.26 8.81 37.56
C LEU A 18 -31.93 8.75 36.78
N GLN A 19 -30.87 8.29 37.43
CA GLN A 19 -29.65 7.89 36.75
C GLN A 19 -29.98 6.65 35.92
N VAL A 20 -30.30 6.87 34.64
CA VAL A 20 -30.25 5.80 33.63
C VAL A 20 -28.79 5.45 33.47
N CYS A 21 -28.35 4.35 34.07
CA CYS A 21 -27.11 3.67 33.73
C CYS A 21 -27.22 3.22 32.27
N LEU A 22 -26.80 4.05 31.36
CA LEU A 22 -26.41 3.61 30.03
C LEU A 22 -25.21 2.66 30.22
N ALA A 23 -25.49 1.36 30.24
CA ALA A 23 -24.47 0.34 30.05
C ALA A 23 -23.91 0.53 28.64
N GLY A 24 -22.96 1.44 28.50
CA GLY A 24 -22.16 1.63 27.30
C GLY A 24 -21.39 0.33 27.09
N SER A 25 -21.52 -0.26 25.93
CA SER A 25 -20.65 -1.32 25.46
C SER A 25 -19.21 -0.84 25.59
N ALA A 26 -18.46 -1.46 26.51
CA ALA A 26 -17.06 -1.09 26.73
C ALA A 26 -16.25 -1.57 25.51
N TYR A 27 -15.83 -0.62 24.68
CA TYR A 27 -14.81 -0.85 23.66
C TYR A 27 -13.45 -0.55 24.29
N ALA A 28 -12.40 -1.34 23.94
CA ALA A 28 -11.04 -1.05 24.37
C ALA A 28 -10.72 0.41 24.10
N ALA A 29 -10.51 1.19 25.17
CA ALA A 29 -10.14 2.59 25.01
C ALA A 29 -8.71 2.64 24.48
N GLY A 30 -8.49 3.42 23.46
CA GLY A 30 -7.18 3.60 22.81
C GLY A 30 -7.31 3.96 21.33
N PRO A 31 -6.19 4.20 20.62
CA PRO A 31 -4.84 4.15 21.18
C PRO A 31 -4.50 5.35 22.06
N PHE A 32 -3.91 5.09 23.22
CA PHE A 32 -3.25 6.09 24.05
C PHE A 32 -1.81 6.26 23.53
N GLY A 33 -1.39 7.50 23.30
CA GLY A 33 -0.13 7.77 22.63
C GLY A 33 -0.11 7.29 21.17
N SER A 34 1.08 7.18 20.59
CA SER A 34 1.20 6.80 19.17
C SER A 34 2.40 5.91 18.86
N VAL A 35 2.19 4.95 17.98
CA VAL A 35 3.19 4.23 17.21
C VAL A 35 2.93 4.55 15.74
N ASN A 36 3.82 5.31 15.11
CA ASN A 36 3.73 5.67 13.69
C ASN A 36 5.05 5.30 13.02
N VAL A 37 5.11 4.18 12.30
CA VAL A 37 6.31 3.68 11.65
C VAL A 37 5.95 3.17 10.25
N GLY A 38 6.33 3.91 9.23
CA GLY A 38 5.91 3.61 7.86
C GLY A 38 4.38 3.55 7.77
N ASN A 39 3.84 2.44 7.27
CA ASN A 39 2.39 2.22 7.18
C ASN A 39 1.76 1.66 8.48
N TRP A 40 2.57 1.41 9.50
CA TRP A 40 2.10 0.90 10.78
C TRP A 40 1.63 2.03 11.67
N ILE A 41 0.41 1.92 12.16
CA ILE A 41 -0.19 2.86 13.09
C ILE A 41 -0.71 2.14 14.33
N GLY A 42 -0.57 2.75 15.50
CA GLY A 42 -1.01 2.13 16.74
C GLY A 42 -0.70 2.95 17.98
N GLY A 43 -0.67 2.27 19.13
CA GLY A 43 -0.38 2.84 20.45
C GLY A 43 -0.70 1.85 21.56
N ALA A 44 -0.96 2.38 22.76
CA ALA A 44 -1.36 1.58 23.93
C ALA A 44 -2.87 1.45 24.04
N PHE A 45 -3.34 0.34 24.58
CA PHE A 45 -4.76 0.03 24.77
C PHE A 45 -5.04 -0.42 26.21
N SER A 46 -6.19 -0.05 26.71
CA SER A 46 -6.69 -0.50 28.01
C SER A 46 -7.53 -1.76 27.90
N ASN A 47 -7.72 -2.42 29.02
CA ASN A 47 -8.73 -3.47 29.15
C ASN A 47 -10.12 -2.81 29.32
N ASP A 48 -11.10 -3.28 28.56
CA ASP A 48 -12.44 -2.70 28.48
C ASP A 48 -13.21 -2.70 29.80
N GLN A 49 -12.94 -3.68 30.66
CA GLN A 49 -13.68 -3.87 31.91
C GLN A 49 -13.03 -3.13 33.08
N THR A 50 -11.70 -3.03 33.04
CA THR A 50 -10.94 -2.52 34.21
C THR A 50 -10.31 -1.16 33.96
N GLY A 51 -10.22 -0.72 32.70
CA GLY A 51 -9.46 0.50 32.30
C GLY A 51 -7.94 0.38 32.46
N ALA A 52 -7.45 -0.75 33.00
CA ALA A 52 -6.02 -0.97 33.19
C ALA A 52 -5.29 -1.19 31.86
N PHE A 53 -4.02 -0.86 31.79
CA PHE A 53 -3.17 -1.15 30.63
C PHE A 53 -3.22 -2.62 30.24
N SER A 54 -3.55 -2.92 29.01
CA SER A 54 -3.66 -4.26 28.46
C SER A 54 -2.48 -4.60 27.56
N HIS A 55 -2.28 -3.85 26.50
CA HIS A 55 -1.28 -4.12 25.48
C HIS A 55 -0.93 -2.89 24.64
N CYS A 56 0.18 -2.94 23.94
CA CYS A 56 0.50 -2.07 22.84
C CYS A 56 0.34 -2.81 21.52
N ALA A 57 -0.27 -2.18 20.52
CA ALA A 57 -0.48 -2.79 19.20
C ALA A 57 -0.24 -1.79 18.09
N ALA A 58 0.19 -2.30 16.95
CA ALA A 58 0.26 -1.57 15.70
C ALA A 58 -0.34 -2.42 14.58
N THR A 59 -0.98 -1.75 13.63
CA THR A 59 -1.70 -2.37 12.51
C THR A 59 -1.24 -1.78 11.20
N THR A 60 -1.24 -2.61 10.16
CA THR A 60 -1.04 -2.17 8.78
C THR A 60 -1.92 -2.98 7.83
N PRO A 61 -2.67 -2.33 6.93
CA PRO A 61 -3.42 -3.03 5.90
C PRO A 61 -2.51 -3.44 4.74
N TYR A 62 -2.79 -4.60 4.15
CA TYR A 62 -2.12 -5.10 2.96
C TYR A 62 -3.06 -5.18 1.77
N ALA A 63 -2.47 -5.15 0.56
CA ALA A 63 -3.22 -5.20 -0.70
C ALA A 63 -4.05 -6.48 -0.88
N ASN A 64 -3.69 -7.55 -0.16
CA ASN A 64 -4.45 -8.81 -0.13
C ASN A 64 -5.73 -8.74 0.74
N GLY A 65 -6.09 -7.56 1.24
CA GLY A 65 -7.28 -7.32 2.08
C GLY A 65 -7.10 -7.70 3.55
N VAL A 66 -5.94 -8.24 3.94
CA VAL A 66 -5.66 -8.59 5.34
C VAL A 66 -5.01 -7.40 6.04
N ILE A 67 -5.51 -7.10 7.23
CA ILE A 67 -4.86 -6.19 8.17
C ILE A 67 -3.98 -7.05 9.07
N LEU A 68 -2.68 -6.81 9.04
CA LEU A 68 -1.75 -7.45 9.95
C LEU A 68 -1.69 -6.62 11.24
N VAL A 69 -1.81 -7.29 12.38
CA VAL A 69 -1.74 -6.66 13.70
C VAL A 69 -0.62 -7.31 14.49
N VAL A 70 0.31 -6.50 14.96
CA VAL A 70 1.35 -6.95 15.89
C VAL A 70 1.12 -6.31 17.23
N SER A 71 1.16 -7.10 18.30
CA SER A 71 0.96 -6.59 19.65
C SER A 71 1.89 -7.21 20.67
N GLN A 72 2.18 -6.45 21.72
CA GLN A 72 2.83 -6.96 22.92
C GLN A 72 1.97 -6.62 24.13
N ASN A 73 1.58 -7.64 24.92
CA ASN A 73 0.79 -7.42 26.10
C ASN A 73 1.64 -6.95 27.30
N SER A 74 0.97 -6.57 28.40
CA SER A 74 1.64 -6.12 29.62
C SER A 74 2.60 -7.16 30.24
N ASN A 75 2.45 -8.45 29.92
CA ASN A 75 3.34 -9.52 30.40
C ASN A 75 4.52 -9.79 29.43
N GLY A 76 4.64 -9.02 28.34
CA GLY A 76 5.71 -9.18 27.38
C GLY A 76 5.46 -10.21 26.28
N THR A 77 4.28 -10.85 26.26
CA THR A 77 3.92 -11.81 25.22
C THR A 77 3.61 -11.07 23.90
N TRP A 78 4.22 -11.55 22.82
CA TRP A 78 3.98 -11.05 21.48
C TRP A 78 2.90 -11.84 20.76
N SER A 79 2.06 -11.15 19.99
CA SER A 79 1.03 -11.77 19.17
C SER A 79 1.02 -11.18 17.77
N LEU A 80 0.68 -12.01 16.80
CA LEU A 80 0.44 -11.65 15.40
C LEU A 80 -1.00 -12.01 15.07
N ALA A 81 -1.76 -11.05 14.54
CA ALA A 81 -3.12 -11.32 14.13
C ALA A 81 -3.33 -10.95 12.65
N PHE A 82 -4.19 -11.73 12.02
CA PHE A 82 -4.63 -11.60 10.63
C PHE A 82 -6.12 -11.26 10.67
N ALA A 83 -6.44 -9.99 10.41
CA ALA A 83 -7.81 -9.51 10.41
C ALA A 83 -8.28 -9.19 9.00
N ASN A 84 -9.53 -9.52 8.68
CA ASN A 84 -10.18 -9.12 7.45
C ASN A 84 -11.68 -8.98 7.73
N PRO A 85 -12.32 -7.86 7.33
CA PRO A 85 -13.75 -7.66 7.54
C PRO A 85 -14.65 -8.79 6.98
N ASN A 86 -14.16 -9.47 5.94
CA ASN A 86 -14.88 -10.54 5.26
C ASN A 86 -14.65 -11.93 5.88
N TYR A 87 -13.82 -12.04 6.92
CA TYR A 87 -13.66 -13.31 7.63
C TYR A 87 -14.86 -13.56 8.55
N HIS A 88 -15.27 -14.83 8.63
CA HIS A 88 -16.38 -15.27 9.44
C HIS A 88 -15.96 -16.51 10.23
N PHE A 89 -15.21 -16.31 11.29
CA PHE A 89 -14.79 -17.38 12.20
C PHE A 89 -15.78 -17.53 13.36
N ASN A 90 -15.93 -18.74 13.84
CA ASN A 90 -16.58 -18.97 15.13
C ASN A 90 -15.60 -18.63 16.26
N LYS A 91 -16.12 -18.07 17.36
CA LYS A 91 -15.28 -17.79 18.53
C LYS A 91 -14.65 -19.07 19.06
N GLY A 92 -13.33 -19.08 19.21
CA GLY A 92 -12.55 -20.26 19.62
C GLY A 92 -12.10 -21.15 18.46
N GLU A 93 -12.53 -20.87 17.23
CA GLU A 93 -12.02 -21.57 16.05
C GLU A 93 -10.51 -21.39 15.93
N SER A 94 -9.81 -22.48 15.64
CA SER A 94 -8.34 -22.45 15.55
C SER A 94 -7.86 -22.93 14.20
N ALA A 95 -6.79 -22.30 13.71
CA ALA A 95 -6.13 -22.64 12.46
C ALA A 95 -4.62 -22.70 12.65
N ALA A 96 -3.97 -23.62 11.94
CA ALA A 96 -2.52 -23.60 11.79
C ALA A 96 -2.16 -22.68 10.59
N ILE A 97 -1.23 -21.78 10.82
CA ILE A 97 -0.70 -20.87 9.81
C ILE A 97 0.79 -21.14 9.68
N ASP A 98 1.22 -21.65 8.53
CA ASP A 98 2.63 -21.80 8.22
C ASP A 98 3.14 -20.48 7.70
N VAL A 99 4.19 -19.93 8.31
CA VAL A 99 4.84 -18.69 7.90
C VAL A 99 6.26 -18.99 7.43
N THR A 100 6.63 -18.39 6.31
CA THR A 100 7.98 -18.46 5.75
C THR A 100 8.51 -17.03 5.63
N PHE A 101 9.71 -16.79 6.13
CA PHE A 101 10.36 -15.48 6.10
C PHE A 101 11.50 -15.50 5.09
N ASP A 102 11.50 -14.54 4.15
CA ASP A 102 12.49 -14.38 3.08
C ASP A 102 12.78 -15.68 2.30
N GLY A 103 11.79 -16.59 2.25
CA GLY A 103 11.88 -17.88 1.56
C GLY A 103 12.77 -18.94 2.25
N GLN A 104 13.30 -18.67 3.44
CA GLN A 104 14.27 -19.54 4.13
C GLN A 104 13.79 -20.00 5.50
N GLU A 105 13.52 -19.09 6.41
CA GLU A 105 13.11 -19.42 7.78
C GLU A 105 11.60 -19.72 7.84
N GLN A 106 11.24 -20.85 8.45
CA GLN A 106 9.85 -21.30 8.56
C GLN A 106 9.43 -21.46 10.01
N ALA A 107 8.17 -21.12 10.28
CA ALA A 107 7.52 -21.37 11.55
C ALA A 107 6.06 -21.74 11.35
N ARG A 108 5.51 -22.55 12.26
CA ARG A 108 4.08 -22.84 12.34
C ARG A 108 3.49 -22.11 13.53
N LEU A 109 2.49 -21.26 13.26
CA LEU A 109 1.74 -20.51 14.25
C LEU A 109 0.36 -21.15 14.41
N TYR A 110 -0.09 -21.29 15.66
CA TYR A 110 -1.45 -21.72 15.95
C TYR A 110 -2.28 -20.50 16.33
N ALA A 111 -3.20 -20.14 15.47
CA ALA A 111 -4.03 -18.95 15.62
C ALA A 111 -5.43 -19.35 16.10
N THR A 112 -6.02 -18.52 16.95
CA THR A 112 -7.37 -18.70 17.47
C THR A 112 -8.21 -17.46 17.18
N ALA A 113 -9.46 -17.65 16.81
CA ALA A 113 -10.43 -16.58 16.59
C ALA A 113 -11.03 -16.13 17.92
N TYR A 114 -10.66 -14.97 18.40
CA TYR A 114 -11.30 -14.28 19.52
C TYR A 114 -12.45 -13.38 19.06
N GLN A 115 -12.38 -12.95 17.80
CA GLN A 115 -13.42 -12.19 17.09
C GLN A 115 -13.72 -12.88 15.75
N SER A 116 -14.91 -12.64 15.21
CA SER A 116 -15.36 -13.32 13.98
C SER A 116 -14.53 -12.97 12.74
N ASN A 117 -13.82 -11.86 12.77
CA ASN A 117 -13.07 -11.34 11.62
C ASN A 117 -11.54 -11.39 11.81
N MET A 118 -11.04 -12.07 12.86
CA MET A 118 -9.61 -12.03 13.19
C MET A 118 -9.12 -13.35 13.79
N LEU A 119 -8.02 -13.86 13.23
CA LEU A 119 -7.22 -14.95 13.80
C LEU A 119 -5.97 -14.37 14.48
N THR A 120 -5.73 -14.72 15.74
CA THR A 120 -4.60 -14.26 16.53
C THR A 120 -3.74 -15.43 16.98
N ALA A 121 -2.44 -15.35 16.73
CA ALA A 121 -1.44 -16.32 17.15
C ALA A 121 -0.42 -15.69 18.11
N VAL A 122 0.03 -16.44 19.10
CA VAL A 122 1.19 -16.06 19.91
C VAL A 122 2.46 -16.29 19.10
N MET A 123 3.35 -15.30 19.08
CA MET A 123 4.67 -15.42 18.47
C MET A 123 5.73 -15.78 19.49
N PRO A 124 6.41 -16.93 19.35
CA PRO A 124 7.63 -17.21 20.12
C PRO A 124 8.73 -16.17 19.83
N LEU A 125 9.62 -15.93 20.78
CA LEU A 125 10.66 -14.88 20.66
C LEU A 125 11.61 -15.07 19.46
N ASN A 126 11.88 -16.31 19.07
CA ASN A 126 12.65 -16.57 17.84
C ASN A 126 11.89 -16.09 16.60
N VAL A 127 10.58 -16.34 16.51
CA VAL A 127 9.73 -15.86 15.41
C VAL A 127 9.65 -14.33 15.41
N VAL A 128 9.56 -13.69 16.59
CA VAL A 128 9.59 -12.22 16.69
C VAL A 128 10.92 -11.66 16.14
N ARG A 129 12.04 -12.29 16.46
CA ARG A 129 13.36 -11.86 15.96
C ARG A 129 13.51 -12.02 14.45
N THR A 130 12.95 -13.10 13.90
CA THR A 130 12.91 -13.31 12.45
C THR A 130 11.98 -12.30 11.78
N PHE A 131 10.76 -12.13 12.29
CA PHE A 131 9.79 -11.14 11.82
C PHE A 131 10.35 -9.71 11.85
N GLN A 132 11.15 -9.37 12.86
CA GLN A 132 11.79 -8.06 13.00
C GLN A 132 12.85 -7.78 11.92
N LYS A 133 13.50 -8.81 11.38
CA LYS A 133 14.62 -8.70 10.44
C LYS A 133 14.22 -8.98 8.99
N ALA A 134 13.17 -9.76 8.81
CA ALA A 134 12.72 -10.19 7.50
C ALA A 134 12.14 -9.03 6.67
N SER A 135 12.26 -9.13 5.38
CA SER A 135 11.66 -8.21 4.41
C SER A 135 10.32 -8.72 3.89
N LEU A 136 10.11 -10.03 3.90
CA LEU A 136 8.92 -10.68 3.39
C LEU A 136 8.47 -11.81 4.31
N MET A 137 7.16 -11.88 4.57
CA MET A 137 6.53 -13.06 5.16
C MET A 137 5.48 -13.62 4.21
N VAL A 138 5.56 -14.91 3.96
CA VAL A 138 4.50 -15.67 3.28
C VAL A 138 3.77 -16.48 4.34
N ALA A 139 2.47 -16.23 4.50
CA ALA A 139 1.61 -17.00 5.41
C ALA A 139 0.69 -17.92 4.62
N THR A 140 0.66 -19.20 4.98
CA THR A 140 -0.16 -20.23 4.34
C THR A 140 -1.11 -20.84 5.36
N ALA A 141 -2.40 -20.83 5.04
CA ALA A 141 -3.45 -21.46 5.84
C ALA A 141 -4.38 -22.25 4.91
N GLY A 142 -4.31 -23.57 4.96
CA GLY A 142 -5.03 -24.43 4.03
C GLY A 142 -4.62 -24.16 2.57
N ARG A 143 -5.56 -23.62 1.75
CA ARG A 143 -5.28 -23.24 0.34
C ARG A 143 -4.94 -21.76 0.18
N ALA A 144 -5.09 -20.96 1.22
CA ALA A 144 -4.79 -19.53 1.18
C ALA A 144 -3.28 -19.30 1.34
N VAL A 145 -2.70 -18.53 0.43
CA VAL A 145 -1.30 -18.08 0.50
C VAL A 145 -1.31 -16.55 0.45
N LEU A 146 -0.76 -15.92 1.48
CA LEU A 146 -0.78 -14.48 1.66
C LEU A 146 0.65 -13.96 1.85
N ASN A 147 0.98 -12.88 1.17
CA ASN A 147 2.29 -12.24 1.23
C ASN A 147 2.22 -10.92 1.99
N PHE A 148 3.20 -10.67 2.86
CA PHE A 148 3.29 -9.49 3.70
C PHE A 148 4.68 -8.88 3.61
N ASP A 149 4.77 -7.63 3.19
CA ASP A 149 6.00 -6.83 3.24
C ASP A 149 6.30 -6.48 4.71
N LEU A 150 7.48 -6.82 5.18
CA LEU A 150 7.93 -6.62 6.55
C LEU A 150 9.03 -5.55 6.68
N THR A 151 9.28 -4.74 5.67
CA THR A 151 10.43 -3.80 5.64
C THR A 151 10.47 -2.82 6.81
N SER A 152 9.34 -2.50 7.42
CA SER A 152 9.23 -1.57 8.56
C SER A 152 9.02 -2.26 9.91
N THR A 153 9.02 -3.58 9.99
CA THR A 153 8.68 -4.31 11.22
C THR A 153 9.73 -4.18 12.32
N GLY A 154 10.99 -4.04 11.99
CA GLY A 154 12.05 -3.82 12.97
C GLY A 154 11.78 -2.62 13.88
N PRO A 155 11.63 -1.41 13.34
CA PRO A 155 11.23 -0.23 14.11
C PRO A 155 9.89 -0.37 14.83
N VAL A 156 8.90 -1.06 14.24
CA VAL A 156 7.59 -1.31 14.89
C VAL A 156 7.74 -2.15 16.16
N ILE A 157 8.47 -3.26 16.08
CA ILE A 157 8.76 -4.11 17.25
C ILE A 157 9.45 -3.31 18.35
N ALA A 158 10.43 -2.47 18.00
CA ALA A 158 11.11 -1.61 18.96
C ALA A 158 10.15 -0.57 19.59
N ALA A 159 9.29 0.06 18.79
CA ALA A 159 8.31 1.04 19.27
C ALA A 159 7.26 0.40 20.19
N LEU A 160 6.78 -0.80 19.88
CA LEU A 160 5.84 -1.53 20.73
C LEU A 160 6.47 -1.96 22.06
N ALA A 161 7.72 -2.43 22.07
CA ALA A 161 8.44 -2.74 23.29
C ALA A 161 8.65 -1.49 24.17
N ASN A 162 9.01 -0.36 23.55
CA ASN A 162 9.11 0.93 24.23
C ASN A 162 7.76 1.40 24.81
N CYS A 163 6.67 1.23 24.04
CA CYS A 163 5.32 1.52 24.47
C CYS A 163 4.96 0.75 25.75
N VAL A 164 5.13 -0.58 25.75
CA VAL A 164 4.86 -1.41 26.94
C VAL A 164 5.69 -0.97 28.14
N THR A 165 6.97 -0.69 27.93
CA THR A 165 7.90 -0.27 29.00
C THR A 165 7.45 1.07 29.60
N LYS A 166 7.18 2.07 28.76
CA LYS A 166 6.77 3.42 29.20
C LYS A 166 5.42 3.41 29.88
N VAL A 167 4.43 2.75 29.30
CA VAL A 167 3.08 2.72 29.89
C VAL A 167 3.07 1.98 31.22
N LYS A 168 3.87 0.93 31.36
CA LYS A 168 4.02 0.25 32.66
C LYS A 168 4.66 1.13 33.73
N ALA A 169 5.59 1.99 33.35
CA ALA A 169 6.29 2.89 34.26
C ALA A 169 5.46 4.15 34.59
N ASP A 170 4.85 4.77 33.60
CA ASP A 170 4.30 6.11 33.68
C ASP A 170 2.76 6.17 33.64
N GLY A 171 2.09 5.05 33.27
CA GLY A 171 0.64 4.97 33.10
C GLY A 171 0.17 5.37 31.70
N LEU A 172 -1.10 5.03 31.38
CA LEU A 172 -1.74 5.36 30.09
C LEU A 172 -1.90 6.87 29.88
N ASP A 173 -2.14 7.65 30.93
CA ASP A 173 -2.37 9.09 30.86
C ASP A 173 -1.13 9.87 30.39
N LYS A 174 0.06 9.27 30.55
CA LYS A 174 1.33 9.84 30.10
C LYS A 174 1.85 9.22 28.81
N ALA A 175 1.00 8.46 28.11
CA ALA A 175 1.32 7.88 26.82
C ALA A 175 1.64 9.00 25.81
N GLY A 176 2.75 8.86 25.11
CA GLY A 176 3.25 9.82 24.13
C GLY A 176 3.61 9.17 22.81
N ASP A 177 4.56 9.74 22.11
CA ASP A 177 5.13 9.13 20.91
C ASP A 177 6.16 8.05 21.29
N PHE A 178 5.82 6.80 21.04
CA PHE A 178 6.64 5.64 21.41
C PHE A 178 7.76 5.33 20.41
N THR A 179 7.77 6.00 19.26
CA THR A 179 8.85 5.88 18.27
C THR A 179 10.08 6.66 18.70
N LYS A 180 9.93 7.66 19.56
CA LYS A 180 11.02 8.45 20.10
C LYS A 180 11.67 7.72 21.29
N GLY A 181 12.96 7.40 21.17
CA GLY A 181 13.75 6.76 22.25
C GLY A 181 13.73 5.24 22.27
N ALA A 182 13.22 4.59 21.23
CA ALA A 182 13.36 3.15 21.06
C ALA A 182 14.84 2.80 20.81
N ALA A 183 15.49 2.19 21.80
CA ALA A 183 16.90 1.80 21.70
C ALA A 183 17.10 0.69 20.66
N LYS A 184 18.11 0.85 19.82
CA LYS A 184 18.63 -0.20 18.92
C LYS A 184 19.00 -1.42 19.75
N PRO A 185 18.67 -2.66 19.35
CA PRO A 185 19.08 -3.86 20.07
C PRO A 185 20.60 -3.92 20.22
N ALA A 186 21.09 -4.12 21.45
CA ALA A 186 22.50 -4.24 21.73
C ALA A 186 23.06 -5.55 21.15
N THR A 187 23.98 -5.44 20.21
CA THR A 187 24.94 -6.50 19.87
C THR A 187 26.21 -6.22 20.64
N THR A 188 26.60 -7.18 21.48
CA THR A 188 27.86 -7.18 22.23
C THR A 188 29.08 -7.42 21.33
N ALA A 189 30.12 -6.62 21.61
CA ALA A 189 31.55 -6.71 21.24
C ALA A 189 31.89 -6.11 19.86
N ASP A 190 32.70 -5.14 19.68
CA ASP A 190 34.06 -4.87 20.17
C ASP A 190 34.41 -3.37 19.95
N LYS A 191 35.33 -2.85 20.75
CA LYS A 191 35.77 -1.46 20.78
C LYS A 191 36.66 -1.08 19.61
N GLN A 192 36.28 0.02 18.89
CA GLN A 192 37.26 0.91 18.25
C GLN A 192 36.68 2.34 18.11
N PRO A 193 37.51 3.41 18.24
CA PRO A 193 37.01 4.75 18.51
C PRO A 193 36.47 5.50 17.28
N PRO A 194 35.82 6.66 17.49
CA PRO A 194 34.77 7.14 16.62
C PRO A 194 35.29 7.94 15.43
N ALA A 195 34.84 7.57 14.24
CA ALA A 195 34.82 8.44 13.07
C ALA A 195 33.44 9.08 12.94
N SER A 196 33.43 10.33 12.57
CA SER A 196 32.25 11.22 12.45
C SER A 196 31.08 10.64 11.64
N PRO A 197 29.81 11.03 11.95
CA PRO A 197 28.65 10.43 11.31
C PRO A 197 28.46 10.97 9.88
N ASP A 198 28.70 10.10 8.94
CA ASP A 198 28.22 10.28 7.56
C ASP A 198 26.71 10.03 7.53
N LYS A 199 25.95 11.07 7.17
CA LYS A 199 24.51 11.01 6.96
C LYS A 199 24.22 10.34 5.61
N SER A 200 24.41 9.03 5.51
CA SER A 200 23.84 8.29 4.39
C SER A 200 22.39 7.94 4.68
N ALA A 201 21.47 8.70 4.15
CA ALA A 201 20.06 8.37 4.08
C ALA A 201 19.92 6.96 3.47
N ARG A 202 19.21 6.05 4.14
CA ARG A 202 18.93 4.72 3.59
C ARG A 202 18.21 4.89 2.25
N ALA A 203 18.84 4.41 1.19
CA ALA A 203 18.27 4.44 -0.14
C ALA A 203 17.14 3.40 -0.22
N VAL A 204 15.92 3.87 -0.47
CA VAL A 204 14.76 3.03 -0.77
C VAL A 204 14.74 2.77 -2.28
N SER A 205 14.46 1.54 -2.70
CA SER A 205 14.30 1.23 -4.13
C SER A 205 12.87 1.56 -4.56
N ILE A 206 12.75 2.51 -5.47
CA ILE A 206 11.49 2.87 -6.14
C ILE A 206 11.46 2.12 -7.47
N SER A 207 10.33 1.48 -7.80
CA SER A 207 10.15 0.82 -9.09
C SER A 207 8.75 1.01 -9.64
N GLY A 208 8.67 0.98 -10.96
CA GLY A 208 7.45 1.06 -11.74
C GLY A 208 7.69 0.52 -13.14
N THR A 209 6.75 0.77 -14.03
CA THR A 209 6.80 0.39 -15.44
C THR A 209 6.87 1.64 -16.31
N GLY A 210 7.51 1.53 -17.45
CA GLY A 210 7.48 2.52 -18.52
C GLY A 210 7.38 1.85 -19.87
N PHE A 211 7.09 2.61 -20.90
CA PHE A 211 7.05 2.09 -22.27
C PHE A 211 7.56 3.14 -23.28
N VAL A 212 8.25 2.65 -24.30
CA VAL A 212 8.82 3.48 -25.36
C VAL A 212 7.72 3.93 -26.31
N VAL A 213 7.67 5.24 -26.65
CA VAL A 213 6.66 5.85 -27.52
C VAL A 213 7.23 6.40 -28.84
N SER A 214 8.55 6.34 -29.01
CA SER A 214 9.20 6.84 -30.23
C SER A 214 10.48 6.05 -30.56
N PRO A 215 10.90 6.04 -31.84
CA PRO A 215 12.16 5.42 -32.22
C PRO A 215 13.38 6.07 -31.57
N SER A 216 13.27 7.33 -31.16
CA SER A 216 14.34 8.07 -30.47
C SER A 216 14.45 7.71 -28.99
N GLY A 217 13.63 6.77 -28.48
CA GLY A 217 13.76 6.29 -27.12
C GLY A 217 13.11 7.19 -26.05
N HIS A 218 12.03 7.88 -26.40
CA HIS A 218 11.19 8.54 -25.42
C HIS A 218 10.36 7.48 -24.66
N VAL A 219 10.40 7.52 -23.33
CA VAL A 219 9.75 6.56 -22.45
C VAL A 219 8.73 7.28 -21.59
N VAL A 220 7.49 6.80 -21.62
CA VAL A 220 6.42 7.29 -20.75
C VAL A 220 6.36 6.42 -19.49
N THR A 221 6.17 7.06 -18.35
CA THR A 221 5.87 6.43 -17.04
C THR A 221 4.97 7.36 -16.22
N ASN A 222 4.64 7.01 -14.98
CA ASN A 222 3.97 7.93 -14.07
C ASN A 222 4.97 8.89 -13.39
N ASN A 223 4.51 10.10 -13.07
CA ASN A 223 5.31 11.06 -12.32
C ASN A 223 5.70 10.50 -10.94
N HIS A 224 4.78 9.88 -10.23
CA HIS A 224 5.07 9.32 -8.91
C HIS A 224 6.10 8.18 -8.94
N VAL A 225 6.37 7.53 -10.07
CA VAL A 225 7.43 6.51 -10.20
C VAL A 225 8.81 7.14 -10.12
N ILE A 226 8.95 8.38 -10.58
CA ILE A 226 10.23 9.10 -10.60
C ILE A 226 10.33 10.20 -9.53
N ASP A 227 9.21 10.58 -8.95
CA ASP A 227 9.16 11.59 -7.89
C ASP A 227 9.83 11.05 -6.63
N GLY A 228 10.87 11.75 -6.17
CA GLY A 228 11.72 11.32 -5.06
C GLY A 228 12.88 10.40 -5.44
N CYS A 229 13.12 10.15 -6.72
CA CYS A 229 14.35 9.51 -7.17
C CYS A 229 15.58 10.33 -6.82
N VAL A 230 16.60 9.68 -6.27
CA VAL A 230 17.93 10.25 -5.99
C VAL A 230 18.95 9.50 -6.82
N GLY A 231 19.67 10.23 -7.67
CA GLY A 231 20.63 9.64 -8.62
C GLY A 231 19.97 9.12 -9.91
N ASP A 232 20.56 8.08 -10.48
CA ASP A 232 20.17 7.57 -11.79
C ASP A 232 18.82 6.88 -11.79
N ILE A 233 17.95 7.26 -12.74
CA ILE A 233 16.76 6.50 -13.11
C ILE A 233 17.20 5.44 -14.11
N LYS A 234 16.89 4.19 -13.83
CA LYS A 234 17.28 3.03 -14.63
C LYS A 234 16.08 2.47 -15.38
N GLY A 235 16.26 2.18 -16.66
CA GLY A 235 15.32 1.44 -17.50
C GLY A 235 15.89 0.07 -17.85
N ASN A 236 15.07 -0.97 -17.78
CA ASN A 236 15.45 -2.32 -18.20
C ASN A 236 14.32 -2.95 -19.01
N LEU A 237 14.57 -3.18 -20.30
CA LEU A 237 13.72 -4.02 -21.14
C LEU A 237 13.93 -5.48 -20.74
N ALA A 238 12.87 -6.29 -20.79
CA ALA A 238 12.94 -7.69 -20.38
C ALA A 238 14.00 -8.46 -21.15
N GLY A 239 15.06 -8.87 -20.45
CA GLY A 239 16.19 -9.64 -21.02
C GLY A 239 17.33 -8.79 -21.59
N GLU A 240 17.27 -7.46 -21.51
CA GLU A 240 18.31 -6.56 -22.01
C GLU A 240 19.14 -5.91 -20.89
N ALA A 241 20.24 -5.24 -21.30
CA ALA A 241 21.08 -4.49 -20.36
C ALA A 241 20.33 -3.28 -19.82
N THR A 242 20.60 -2.95 -18.55
CA THR A 242 20.07 -1.76 -17.90
C THR A 242 20.65 -0.49 -18.51
N MET A 243 19.81 0.48 -18.82
CA MET A 243 20.19 1.81 -19.31
C MET A 243 19.83 2.90 -18.32
N VAL A 244 20.55 4.02 -18.35
CA VAL A 244 20.22 5.21 -17.57
C VAL A 244 19.27 6.09 -18.37
N LEU A 245 18.14 6.44 -17.78
CA LEU A 245 17.12 7.30 -18.36
C LEU A 245 17.24 8.72 -17.79
N ARG A 246 17.00 9.73 -18.62
CA ARG A 246 17.01 11.15 -18.20
C ARG A 246 15.58 11.68 -18.21
N VAL A 247 15.21 12.44 -17.21
CA VAL A 247 13.90 13.13 -17.18
C VAL A 247 13.88 14.23 -18.22
N VAL A 248 12.89 14.22 -19.09
CA VAL A 248 12.64 15.27 -20.11
C VAL A 248 11.57 16.22 -19.60
N SER A 249 10.45 15.66 -19.10
CA SER A 249 9.30 16.42 -18.63
C SER A 249 8.53 15.63 -17.60
N SER A 250 7.78 16.32 -16.74
CA SER A 250 6.86 15.68 -15.81
C SER A 250 5.61 16.53 -15.57
N ASP A 251 4.50 15.88 -15.38
CA ASP A 251 3.19 16.48 -15.07
C ASP A 251 2.62 15.79 -13.81
N ALA A 252 2.79 16.44 -12.67
CA ALA A 252 2.29 15.95 -11.40
C ALA A 252 0.75 15.95 -11.32
N THR A 253 0.07 16.80 -12.09
CA THR A 253 -1.40 16.90 -12.10
C THR A 253 -2.02 15.68 -12.76
N ASN A 254 -1.52 15.29 -13.93
CA ASN A 254 -1.96 14.11 -14.66
C ASN A 254 -1.21 12.84 -14.25
N ASP A 255 -0.16 12.97 -13.42
CA ASP A 255 0.70 11.88 -12.97
C ASP A 255 1.42 11.19 -14.15
N LEU A 256 2.00 11.99 -15.04
CA LEU A 256 2.77 11.54 -16.19
C LEU A 256 4.23 12.04 -16.11
N ALA A 257 5.15 11.22 -16.58
CA ALA A 257 6.54 11.61 -16.78
C ALA A 257 7.08 11.07 -18.10
N LEU A 258 7.94 11.85 -18.70
CA LEU A 258 8.64 11.56 -19.93
C LEU A 258 10.13 11.44 -19.65
N LEU A 259 10.68 10.30 -20.02
CA LEU A 259 12.10 10.00 -19.89
C LEU A 259 12.72 9.80 -21.26
N GLN A 260 14.04 10.01 -21.36
CA GLN A 260 14.84 9.80 -22.57
C GLN A 260 15.87 8.70 -22.33
N ALA A 261 15.84 7.67 -23.14
CA ALA A 261 16.89 6.67 -23.24
C ALA A 261 18.17 7.26 -23.85
N PRO A 262 19.36 6.67 -23.63
CA PRO A 262 20.60 7.11 -24.26
C PRO A 262 20.47 7.13 -25.79
N THR A 263 21.10 8.11 -26.44
CA THR A 263 21.09 8.25 -27.91
C THR A 263 21.74 7.07 -28.66
N THR A 264 22.49 6.24 -27.93
CA THR A 264 23.07 4.99 -28.42
C THR A 264 22.08 3.84 -28.48
N ALA A 265 20.96 3.95 -27.75
CA ALA A 265 19.89 2.96 -27.79
C ALA A 265 18.98 3.20 -29.01
N THR A 266 18.67 2.15 -29.74
CA THR A 266 17.77 2.21 -30.90
C THR A 266 16.58 1.30 -30.65
N PHE A 267 15.39 1.85 -30.86
CA PHE A 267 14.14 1.12 -30.64
C PHE A 267 13.46 0.88 -32.00
N LYS A 268 13.45 -0.37 -32.46
CA LYS A 268 12.74 -0.76 -33.69
C LYS A 268 11.23 -0.77 -33.48
N ASP A 269 10.83 -1.22 -32.29
CA ASP A 269 9.45 -1.33 -31.88
C ASP A 269 9.15 -0.33 -30.77
N PHE A 270 8.01 0.32 -30.85
CA PHE A 270 7.53 1.29 -29.87
C PHE A 270 6.00 1.31 -29.86
N ALA A 271 5.43 1.76 -28.76
CA ALA A 271 4.01 1.79 -28.55
C ALA A 271 3.31 2.78 -29.49
N LYS A 272 2.21 2.34 -30.10
CA LYS A 272 1.29 3.20 -30.83
C LYS A 272 0.12 3.57 -29.95
N ILE A 273 -0.24 4.82 -29.89
CA ILE A 273 -1.31 5.33 -29.05
C ILE A 273 -2.64 5.23 -29.81
N ARG A 274 -3.64 4.69 -29.17
CA ARG A 274 -5.00 4.61 -29.73
C ARG A 274 -5.52 6.03 -30.00
N ASP A 275 -6.03 6.28 -31.19
CA ASP A 275 -6.55 7.59 -31.59
C ASP A 275 -7.99 7.86 -31.09
N ARG A 276 -8.78 6.83 -30.90
CA ARG A 276 -10.17 6.91 -30.42
C ARG A 276 -10.29 6.66 -28.93
N SER A 277 -11.24 7.32 -28.30
CA SER A 277 -11.58 7.09 -26.89
C SER A 277 -12.09 5.67 -26.67
N MET A 278 -11.80 5.11 -25.49
CA MET A 278 -12.35 3.85 -25.02
C MET A 278 -13.83 4.03 -24.65
N ARG A 279 -14.57 2.94 -24.69
CA ARG A 279 -15.97 2.87 -24.24
C ARG A 279 -16.06 1.99 -22.99
N ALA A 280 -17.06 2.21 -22.16
CA ALA A 280 -17.35 1.28 -21.06
C ALA A 280 -17.67 -0.11 -21.63
N GLY A 281 -17.09 -1.15 -21.05
CA GLY A 281 -17.17 -2.53 -21.52
C GLY A 281 -16.08 -2.96 -22.50
N ASP A 282 -15.32 -2.05 -23.10
CA ASP A 282 -14.20 -2.41 -23.97
C ASP A 282 -13.16 -3.23 -23.19
N ALA A 283 -12.72 -4.35 -23.76
CA ALA A 283 -11.69 -5.20 -23.17
C ALA A 283 -10.32 -4.52 -23.18
N VAL A 284 -9.52 -4.75 -22.12
CA VAL A 284 -8.20 -4.17 -21.95
C VAL A 284 -7.19 -5.17 -21.41
N VAL A 285 -5.92 -4.94 -21.74
CA VAL A 285 -4.78 -5.71 -21.27
C VAL A 285 -3.80 -4.74 -20.61
N ALA A 286 -3.53 -4.91 -19.32
CA ALA A 286 -2.52 -4.15 -18.59
C ALA A 286 -1.23 -4.97 -18.50
N ILE A 287 -0.11 -4.33 -18.78
CA ILE A 287 1.21 -4.96 -18.83
C ILE A 287 2.21 -4.15 -18.00
N GLY A 288 3.04 -4.84 -17.21
CA GLY A 288 4.04 -4.18 -16.39
C GLY A 288 4.87 -5.14 -15.54
N PHE A 289 5.59 -4.58 -14.56
CA PHE A 289 6.50 -5.28 -13.65
C PHE A 289 6.04 -5.14 -12.20
N PRO A 290 4.91 -5.76 -11.82
CA PRO A 290 4.41 -5.66 -10.46
C PRO A 290 5.36 -6.35 -9.50
N LEU A 291 5.66 -5.69 -8.36
CA LEU A 291 6.48 -6.25 -7.29
C LEU A 291 7.78 -6.89 -7.81
N HIS A 292 8.48 -6.16 -8.73
CA HIS A 292 9.70 -6.66 -9.36
C HIS A 292 10.73 -7.12 -8.33
N GLY A 293 11.28 -8.32 -8.53
CA GLY A 293 12.22 -8.94 -7.60
C GLY A 293 11.57 -9.64 -6.41
N MET A 294 10.25 -9.46 -6.20
CA MET A 294 9.49 -10.16 -5.15
C MET A 294 8.64 -11.30 -5.72
N LEU A 295 7.90 -11.07 -6.81
CA LEU A 295 7.07 -12.10 -7.46
C LEU A 295 7.76 -12.67 -8.69
N THR A 296 8.16 -11.80 -9.60
CA THR A 296 8.85 -12.19 -10.84
C THR A 296 9.73 -11.02 -11.31
N SER A 297 10.81 -11.35 -12.01
CA SER A 297 11.62 -10.36 -12.73
C SER A 297 11.12 -10.18 -14.16
N ASP A 298 10.11 -10.94 -14.57
CA ASP A 298 9.53 -10.87 -15.91
C ASP A 298 8.25 -10.03 -15.95
N LEU A 299 7.82 -9.69 -17.13
CA LEU A 299 6.66 -8.91 -17.47
C LEU A 299 5.38 -9.67 -17.10
N THR A 300 4.47 -9.01 -16.41
CA THR A 300 3.18 -9.57 -16.00
C THR A 300 2.06 -8.98 -16.85
N VAL A 301 1.10 -9.82 -17.20
CA VAL A 301 -0.05 -9.50 -18.05
C VAL A 301 -1.33 -9.74 -17.26
N THR A 302 -2.20 -8.73 -17.19
CA THR A 302 -3.53 -8.87 -16.61
C THR A 302 -4.60 -8.33 -17.57
N THR A 303 -5.78 -8.95 -17.56
CA THR A 303 -6.89 -8.59 -18.43
C THR A 303 -8.07 -8.06 -17.62
N GLY A 304 -8.89 -7.25 -18.27
CA GLY A 304 -10.12 -6.71 -17.71
C GLY A 304 -10.91 -5.94 -18.73
N ILE A 305 -11.78 -5.06 -18.25
CA ILE A 305 -12.57 -4.15 -19.09
C ILE A 305 -12.47 -2.72 -18.56
N VAL A 306 -12.84 -1.76 -19.38
CA VAL A 306 -13.14 -0.41 -18.93
C VAL A 306 -14.45 -0.43 -18.17
N SER A 307 -14.41 -0.25 -16.86
CA SER A 307 -15.59 -0.27 -15.98
C SER A 307 -16.32 1.08 -15.96
N SER A 308 -15.57 2.20 -16.10
CA SER A 308 -16.13 3.56 -16.15
C SER A 308 -15.22 4.49 -16.97
N LEU A 309 -15.83 5.50 -17.59
CA LEU A 309 -15.13 6.54 -18.35
C LEU A 309 -14.67 7.71 -17.49
N SER A 310 -14.75 7.60 -16.18
CA SER A 310 -14.26 8.60 -15.23
C SER A 310 -13.57 7.92 -14.04
N GLY A 311 -12.62 8.64 -13.46
CA GLY A 311 -11.95 8.25 -12.23
C GLY A 311 -12.73 8.66 -10.98
N ILE A 312 -12.06 8.59 -9.82
CA ILE A 312 -12.62 9.02 -8.53
C ILE A 312 -13.13 10.46 -8.64
N ARG A 313 -14.30 10.72 -8.02
CA ARG A 313 -14.97 12.03 -8.01
C ARG A 313 -15.19 12.59 -9.41
N ASN A 314 -15.53 11.70 -10.36
CA ASN A 314 -15.76 12.06 -11.76
C ASN A 314 -14.55 12.68 -12.47
N HIS A 315 -13.33 12.30 -12.09
CA HIS A 315 -12.11 12.78 -12.76
C HIS A 315 -12.11 12.36 -14.24
N THR A 316 -12.30 13.32 -15.14
CA THR A 316 -12.50 13.06 -16.57
C THR A 316 -11.26 12.57 -17.31
N GLY A 317 -10.06 12.84 -16.81
CA GLY A 317 -8.77 12.39 -17.37
C GLY A 317 -8.42 10.93 -17.10
N ARG A 318 -9.28 10.18 -16.39
CA ARG A 318 -9.00 8.79 -16.00
C ARG A 318 -10.09 7.84 -16.47
N LEU A 319 -9.71 6.58 -16.68
CA LEU A 319 -10.59 5.42 -16.84
C LEU A 319 -10.56 4.61 -15.56
N GLN A 320 -11.70 4.05 -15.18
CA GLN A 320 -11.74 2.95 -14.22
C GLN A 320 -11.68 1.62 -14.98
N ILE A 321 -10.87 0.69 -14.51
CA ILE A 321 -10.66 -0.62 -15.12
C ILE A 321 -10.78 -1.75 -14.10
N SER A 322 -11.19 -2.94 -14.54
CA SER A 322 -11.26 -4.14 -13.70
C SER A 322 -10.01 -5.02 -13.78
N ALA A 323 -9.07 -4.72 -14.69
CA ALA A 323 -7.79 -5.44 -14.74
C ALA A 323 -7.06 -5.32 -13.39
N ALA A 324 -6.54 -6.44 -12.89
CA ALA A 324 -5.83 -6.48 -11.62
C ALA A 324 -4.51 -5.70 -11.72
N ILE A 325 -4.36 -4.66 -10.89
CA ILE A 325 -3.20 -3.77 -10.87
C ILE A 325 -2.57 -3.81 -9.48
N GLN A 326 -1.25 -3.90 -9.43
CA GLN A 326 -0.46 -3.88 -8.20
C GLN A 326 0.65 -2.83 -8.28
N ALA A 327 1.29 -2.55 -7.13
CA ALA A 327 2.48 -1.70 -7.09
C ALA A 327 3.54 -2.22 -8.08
N GLY A 328 4.13 -1.32 -8.87
CA GLY A 328 5.04 -1.66 -9.96
C GLY A 328 4.38 -1.70 -11.35
N ASN A 329 3.07 -1.89 -11.47
CA ASN A 329 2.36 -1.69 -12.76
C ASN A 329 2.20 -0.20 -13.13
N SER A 330 2.39 0.72 -12.16
CA SER A 330 2.34 2.18 -12.39
C SER A 330 3.24 2.60 -13.53
N GLY A 331 2.70 3.41 -14.45
CA GLY A 331 3.39 3.89 -15.64
C GLY A 331 3.39 2.91 -16.81
N GLY A 332 2.88 1.69 -16.61
CA GLY A 332 2.77 0.69 -17.66
C GLY A 332 1.67 0.98 -18.67
N PRO A 333 1.77 0.41 -19.89
CA PRO A 333 0.76 0.55 -20.91
C PRO A 333 -0.51 -0.25 -20.57
N LEU A 334 -1.66 0.36 -20.79
CA LEU A 334 -2.95 -0.31 -20.91
C LEU A 334 -3.26 -0.43 -22.40
N PHE A 335 -3.43 -1.64 -22.90
CA PHE A 335 -3.74 -1.91 -24.31
C PHE A 335 -5.21 -2.17 -24.54
N ASP A 336 -5.70 -1.80 -25.72
CA ASP A 336 -6.91 -2.36 -26.30
C ASP A 336 -6.63 -3.71 -26.96
N MET A 337 -7.66 -4.38 -27.47
CA MET A 337 -7.53 -5.65 -28.13
C MET A 337 -6.91 -5.57 -29.55
N SER A 338 -6.62 -4.36 -30.04
CA SER A 338 -5.83 -4.15 -31.27
C SER A 338 -4.34 -3.98 -31.00
N GLY A 339 -3.89 -4.09 -29.73
CA GLY A 339 -2.51 -3.91 -29.30
C GLY A 339 -2.05 -2.44 -29.27
N GLN A 340 -2.99 -1.50 -29.20
CA GLN A 340 -2.67 -0.07 -29.12
C GLN A 340 -2.83 0.41 -27.68
N VAL A 341 -1.98 1.38 -27.28
CA VAL A 341 -2.05 1.97 -25.94
C VAL A 341 -3.35 2.75 -25.79
N ALA A 342 -4.23 2.26 -24.93
CA ALA A 342 -5.52 2.84 -24.55
C ALA A 342 -5.45 3.71 -23.29
N GLY A 343 -4.31 3.67 -22.58
CA GLY A 343 -4.06 4.47 -21.38
C GLY A 343 -2.74 4.13 -20.71
N VAL A 344 -2.43 4.86 -19.63
CA VAL A 344 -1.28 4.61 -18.76
C VAL A 344 -1.79 4.14 -17.40
N VAL A 345 -1.38 2.96 -16.97
CA VAL A 345 -1.82 2.34 -15.72
C VAL A 345 -1.37 3.16 -14.51
N VAL A 346 -2.24 3.34 -13.52
CA VAL A 346 -1.93 3.98 -12.24
C VAL A 346 -2.30 3.04 -11.10
N SER A 347 -1.32 2.48 -10.41
CA SER A 347 -1.56 1.59 -9.26
C SER A 347 -1.76 2.35 -7.95
N LYS A 348 -1.51 3.67 -7.96
CA LYS A 348 -1.55 4.51 -6.79
C LYS A 348 -2.90 5.23 -6.64
N LEU A 349 -3.93 4.47 -6.30
CA LEU A 349 -5.07 5.04 -5.61
C LEU A 349 -5.07 4.48 -4.20
N ASN A 350 -4.81 5.39 -3.28
CA ASN A 350 -4.74 5.13 -1.86
C ASN A 350 -5.93 4.27 -1.44
N ALA A 351 -5.75 2.95 -1.33
CA ALA A 351 -6.73 2.07 -0.71
C ALA A 351 -7.14 2.63 0.66
N LEU A 352 -6.20 3.25 1.38
CA LEU A 352 -6.43 3.99 2.62
C LEU A 352 -7.34 5.21 2.44
N ARG A 353 -7.21 5.95 1.32
CA ARG A 353 -8.06 7.10 1.04
C ARG A 353 -9.47 6.66 0.67
N MET A 354 -9.59 5.57 -0.08
CA MET A 354 -10.89 4.96 -0.40
C MET A 354 -11.56 4.41 0.87
N ILE A 355 -10.82 3.73 1.73
CA ILE A 355 -11.33 3.26 3.03
C ILE A 355 -11.77 4.44 3.91
N LYS A 356 -11.00 5.53 3.96
CA LYS A 356 -11.37 6.75 4.71
C LYS A 356 -12.62 7.44 4.15
N GLU A 357 -12.82 7.41 2.83
CA GLU A 357 -13.94 8.09 2.18
C GLU A 357 -15.19 7.22 2.03
N THR A 358 -15.05 5.91 1.90
CA THR A 358 -16.18 4.97 1.65
C THR A 358 -16.44 4.01 2.80
N GLY A 359 -15.52 3.87 3.74
CA GLY A 359 -15.58 2.85 4.81
C GLY A 359 -15.37 1.42 4.31
N GLN A 360 -15.11 1.22 3.01
CA GLN A 360 -14.99 -0.11 2.40
C GLN A 360 -13.70 -0.23 1.57
N LEU A 361 -13.08 -1.40 1.64
CA LEU A 361 -12.02 -1.79 0.71
C LEU A 361 -12.71 -2.17 -0.62
N THR A 362 -12.49 -1.39 -1.67
CA THR A 362 -13.05 -1.70 -2.97
C THR A 362 -12.09 -2.58 -3.76
N GLU A 363 -12.43 -3.84 -3.95
CA GLU A 363 -11.70 -4.75 -4.84
C GLU A 363 -12.02 -4.44 -6.31
N ASN A 364 -11.03 -4.68 -7.18
CA ASN A 364 -11.16 -4.53 -8.65
C ASN A 364 -11.52 -3.12 -9.15
N ILE A 365 -11.21 -2.08 -8.38
CA ILE A 365 -11.29 -0.70 -8.82
C ILE A 365 -9.89 -0.17 -9.04
N ASN A 366 -9.45 -0.22 -10.28
CA ASN A 366 -8.15 0.28 -10.73
C ASN A 366 -8.33 1.38 -11.76
N PHE A 367 -7.27 2.12 -12.05
CA PHE A 367 -7.39 3.29 -12.91
C PHE A 367 -6.26 3.36 -13.93
N ALA A 368 -6.57 4.03 -15.04
CA ALA A 368 -5.59 4.39 -16.05
C ALA A 368 -5.81 5.84 -16.50
N ILE A 369 -4.74 6.53 -16.87
CA ILE A 369 -4.78 7.85 -17.50
C ILE A 369 -5.24 7.65 -18.94
N LYS A 370 -6.19 8.46 -19.38
CA LYS A 370 -6.71 8.39 -20.76
C LYS A 370 -5.68 8.81 -21.79
N THR A 371 -5.81 8.27 -23.01
CA THR A 371 -4.98 8.65 -24.15
C THR A 371 -5.03 10.15 -24.50
N GLY A 372 -6.16 10.83 -24.21
CA GLY A 372 -6.24 12.29 -24.40
C GLY A 372 -5.21 13.03 -23.55
N ALA A 373 -5.20 12.79 -22.23
CA ALA A 373 -4.21 13.41 -21.34
C ALA A 373 -2.75 13.00 -21.68
N LEU A 374 -2.55 11.75 -22.12
CA LEU A 374 -1.23 11.29 -22.57
C LEU A 374 -0.78 12.04 -23.83
N ARG A 375 -1.64 12.20 -24.83
CA ARG A 375 -1.32 12.94 -26.06
C ARG A 375 -1.04 14.41 -25.78
N ASP A 376 -1.92 15.07 -25.01
CA ASP A 376 -1.71 16.47 -24.60
C ASP A 376 -0.34 16.67 -23.92
N PHE A 377 0.05 15.72 -23.07
CA PHE A 377 1.35 15.74 -22.40
C PHE A 377 2.52 15.56 -23.38
N LEU A 378 2.43 14.63 -24.34
CA LEU A 378 3.47 14.39 -25.35
C LEU A 378 3.57 15.56 -26.35
N ASP A 379 2.44 16.14 -26.77
CA ASP A 379 2.38 17.31 -27.64
C ASP A 379 3.04 18.52 -26.97
N ASN A 380 2.72 18.76 -25.69
CA ASN A 380 3.36 19.83 -24.91
C ASN A 380 4.85 19.61 -24.69
N SER A 381 5.30 18.35 -24.69
CA SER A 381 6.73 17.99 -24.58
C SER A 381 7.44 17.92 -25.94
N VAL A 382 6.75 18.22 -27.04
CA VAL A 382 7.25 18.20 -28.43
C VAL A 382 7.88 16.84 -28.80
N VAL A 383 7.24 15.75 -28.39
CA VAL A 383 7.71 14.39 -28.64
C VAL A 383 7.01 13.78 -29.86
N PRO A 384 7.74 13.25 -30.85
CA PRO A 384 7.12 12.52 -31.94
C PRO A 384 6.59 11.17 -31.43
N TYR A 385 5.30 10.93 -31.59
CA TYR A 385 4.66 9.65 -31.31
C TYR A 385 3.74 9.25 -32.47
N GLN A 386 3.32 7.99 -32.51
CA GLN A 386 2.38 7.51 -33.52
C GLN A 386 1.04 7.20 -32.89
N THR A 387 -0.01 7.62 -33.56
CA THR A 387 -1.38 7.16 -33.29
C THR A 387 -1.79 6.09 -34.29
N ALA A 388 -2.73 5.23 -33.91
CA ALA A 388 -3.32 4.28 -34.82
C ALA A 388 -4.80 4.05 -34.51
N GLU A 389 -5.58 3.80 -35.56
CA GLU A 389 -6.95 3.33 -35.42
C GLU A 389 -6.98 1.85 -35.01
N PRO A 390 -7.91 1.44 -34.13
CA PRO A 390 -8.08 0.03 -33.80
C PRO A 390 -8.43 -0.78 -35.06
N LYS A 391 -7.61 -1.77 -35.39
CA LYS A 391 -7.80 -2.64 -36.55
C LYS A 391 -7.71 -4.10 -36.13
N GLY A 392 -8.83 -4.82 -36.17
CA GLY A 392 -8.88 -6.22 -35.80
C GLY A 392 -8.70 -6.45 -34.29
N GLU A 393 -8.79 -7.70 -33.87
CA GLU A 393 -8.53 -8.11 -32.50
C GLU A 393 -7.35 -9.10 -32.48
N LEU A 394 -6.36 -8.81 -31.64
CA LEU A 394 -5.26 -9.70 -31.32
C LEU A 394 -5.61 -10.52 -30.07
N LYS A 395 -5.02 -11.69 -29.96
CA LYS A 395 -5.08 -12.45 -28.71
C LYS A 395 -4.17 -11.85 -27.65
N THR A 396 -4.53 -11.97 -26.39
CA THR A 396 -3.70 -11.46 -25.27
C THR A 396 -2.23 -11.87 -25.34
N PRO A 397 -1.85 -13.13 -25.69
CA PRO A 397 -0.45 -13.51 -25.84
C PRO A 397 0.29 -12.76 -26.97
N GLU A 398 -0.39 -12.40 -28.04
CA GLU A 398 0.18 -11.63 -29.15
C GLU A 398 0.44 -10.18 -28.73
N ILE A 399 -0.52 -9.57 -28.00
CA ILE A 399 -0.36 -8.23 -27.41
C ILE A 399 0.83 -8.22 -26.45
N ALA A 400 0.91 -9.22 -25.57
CA ALA A 400 2.00 -9.35 -24.61
C ALA A 400 3.37 -9.54 -25.27
N GLY A 401 3.44 -10.38 -26.32
CA GLY A 401 4.64 -10.60 -27.09
C GLY A 401 5.15 -9.32 -27.75
N ASN A 402 4.26 -8.57 -28.40
CA ASN A 402 4.59 -7.30 -29.03
C ASN A 402 5.04 -6.24 -28.00
N ALA A 403 4.31 -6.14 -26.86
CA ALA A 403 4.59 -5.16 -25.81
C ALA A 403 5.95 -5.37 -25.12
N ARG A 404 6.46 -6.61 -25.09
CA ARG A 404 7.76 -6.94 -24.50
C ARG A 404 8.91 -6.15 -25.12
N ALA A 405 8.83 -5.81 -26.40
CA ALA A 405 9.88 -5.13 -27.13
C ALA A 405 10.07 -3.65 -26.70
N TYR A 406 9.07 -3.06 -26.04
CA TYR A 406 9.11 -1.65 -25.68
C TYR A 406 8.55 -1.34 -24.27
N THR A 407 8.19 -2.36 -23.49
CA THR A 407 7.81 -2.15 -22.08
C THR A 407 8.99 -2.48 -21.18
N MET A 408 9.34 -1.57 -20.29
CA MET A 408 10.50 -1.68 -19.43
C MET A 408 10.18 -1.48 -17.96
N LEU A 409 10.98 -2.12 -17.11
CA LEU A 409 11.08 -1.78 -15.70
C LEU A 409 11.75 -0.40 -15.58
N VAL A 410 11.16 0.51 -14.84
CA VAL A 410 11.76 1.78 -14.44
C VAL A 410 12.06 1.72 -12.95
N SER A 411 13.30 2.00 -12.55
CA SER A 411 13.70 1.93 -11.14
C SER A 411 14.72 3.01 -10.80
N CYS A 412 14.71 3.44 -9.53
CA CYS A 412 15.71 4.37 -8.99
C CYS A 412 15.91 4.12 -7.49
N LYS A 413 16.90 4.80 -6.91
CA LYS A 413 17.02 4.95 -5.47
C LYS A 413 16.23 6.18 -5.04
N GLY A 414 15.46 6.06 -3.97
CA GLY A 414 14.75 7.17 -3.32
C GLY A 414 15.28 7.45 -1.91
N THR A 415 14.87 8.56 -1.32
CA THR A 415 15.05 8.84 0.10
C THR A 415 13.80 8.45 0.88
N GLU A 416 13.95 8.08 2.15
CA GLU A 416 12.79 7.75 3.04
C GLU A 416 11.75 8.89 3.11
N GLU A 417 12.15 10.15 2.92
CA GLU A 417 11.23 11.30 2.88
C GLU A 417 10.34 11.34 1.62
N ALA A 418 10.80 10.78 0.53
CA ALA A 418 10.04 10.73 -0.73
C ALA A 418 8.93 9.66 -0.67
N ASP A 419 9.15 8.60 0.09
CA ASP A 419 8.16 7.53 0.29
C ASP A 419 7.06 7.94 1.29
N ALA A 420 7.39 8.79 2.26
CA ALA A 420 6.44 9.32 3.24
C ALA A 420 5.41 10.33 2.64
N LYS A 421 5.73 10.96 1.50
CA LYS A 421 4.81 11.84 0.75
C LYS A 421 3.94 11.08 -0.26
N LYS A 422 4.20 9.82 -0.40
CA LYS A 422 3.49 8.89 -1.28
C LYS A 422 2.47 8.07 -0.51
#